data_8d08d3ba72f3bbf878b4a92338d828fc
#
_entry.id   8d08d3ba72f3bbf878b4a92338d828fc
#
_cell.length_a   1.000
_cell.length_b   1.000
_cell.length_c   1.000
_cell.angle_alpha   90.00
_cell.angle_beta   90.00
_cell.angle_gamma   90.00
#
_symmetry.space_group_name_H-M   'P 1'
#
loop_
_entity.id
_entity.type
_entity.pdbx_description
1 polymer ?
#
loop_
_entity_poly.entity_id
_entity_poly.type
_entity_poly.pdbx_seq_one_letter_code
_entity_poly.pdbx_strand_id
1 'polypeptide(L)'
;MQRAGGERVLKPADICTQVAINDRIAYVKRNILTSTYTPHPLLSRQDFSRLVLDYLVFANGYLEKRLSVTGQLLKLVTSPAKYTRRGVEEDVYWYVSDYTHPHQFAPGSACHLLEPDINQELYGMPEYLSALNSAWLNESATLYPRKYYQNGAHAGYIMYVTDAAQYSTDVEAIRKAMANSKGMGNFKNIFLHAPNGKPDGIKIIPLSEVATKDDFFNIKKVIAADLLDAHRVPFQLMGGKPENIGSMGDIEKVARVFVRNELTTLQERFKEINDWLEMEVIRFKDYSIETD
;
A
#
# COMPACT_ATOMS: atom_id res chain seq x y z
N MET A 1 -0.39 -3.45 19.01
CA MET A 1 -1.35 -3.16 20.07
C MET A 1 -2.70 -3.73 19.67
N GLN A 2 -3.20 -4.75 20.33
CA GLN A 2 -4.59 -5.22 20.18
C GLN A 2 -5.45 -4.35 21.09
N ARG A 3 -6.40 -3.61 20.51
CA ARG A 3 -7.47 -3.01 21.33
C ARG A 3 -8.50 -4.10 21.68
N ALA A 4 -9.07 -4.00 22.88
CA ALA A 4 -10.20 -4.82 23.28
C ALA A 4 -11.36 -4.62 22.29
N GLY A 5 -11.57 -5.58 21.38
CA GLY A 5 -12.56 -5.51 20.30
C GLY A 5 -12.15 -6.24 19.02
N GLY A 6 -10.91 -6.72 18.91
CA GLY A 6 -10.48 -7.57 17.80
C GLY A 6 -10.21 -6.86 16.46
N GLU A 7 -10.32 -5.54 16.37
CA GLU A 7 -9.92 -4.80 15.18
C GLU A 7 -8.39 -4.72 15.09
N ARG A 8 -7.85 -5.28 14.02
CA ARG A 8 -6.43 -5.22 13.70
C ARG A 8 -6.13 -3.80 13.20
N VAL A 9 -5.41 -3.03 14.00
CA VAL A 9 -4.87 -1.73 13.52
C VAL A 9 -3.81 -2.03 12.46
N LEU A 10 -4.13 -1.75 11.21
CA LEU A 10 -3.18 -1.89 10.11
C LEU A 10 -2.03 -0.90 10.29
N LYS A 11 -0.80 -1.38 10.13
CA LYS A 11 0.39 -0.52 10.11
C LYS A 11 0.53 0.08 8.70
N PRO A 12 1.15 1.24 8.52
CA PRO A 12 1.40 1.81 7.19
C PRO A 12 2.07 0.83 6.22
N ALA A 13 3.01 0.01 6.68
CA ALA A 13 3.61 -1.04 5.88
C ALA A 13 2.62 -2.13 5.45
N ASP A 14 1.69 -2.52 6.32
CA ASP A 14 0.67 -3.52 5.98
C ASP A 14 -0.28 -2.98 4.91
N ILE A 15 -0.59 -1.68 4.95
CA ILE A 15 -1.41 -1.00 3.95
C ILE A 15 -0.68 -0.96 2.61
N CYS A 16 0.58 -0.55 2.62
CA CYS A 16 1.41 -0.48 1.40
C CYS A 16 1.61 -1.85 0.74
N THR A 17 1.79 -2.91 1.52
CA THR A 17 1.99 -4.28 0.99
C THR A 17 0.70 -4.94 0.55
N GLN A 18 -0.46 -4.53 1.09
CA GLN A 18 -1.76 -5.07 0.70
C GLN A 18 -2.35 -4.40 -0.55
N VAL A 19 -1.91 -3.18 -0.87
CA VAL A 19 -2.42 -2.41 -2.00
C VAL A 19 -1.40 -2.41 -3.13
N ALA A 20 -1.49 -3.39 -4.02
CA ALA A 20 -0.55 -3.64 -5.11
C ALA A 20 -0.19 -2.43 -6.01
N ILE A 21 -1.05 -1.42 -6.09
CA ILE A 21 -0.79 -0.20 -6.87
C ILE A 21 0.14 0.75 -6.10
N ASN A 22 -0.07 0.96 -4.81
CA ASN A 22 0.80 1.79 -3.97
C ASN A 22 2.25 1.27 -3.96
N ASP A 23 2.42 -0.05 -3.81
CA ASP A 23 3.74 -0.66 -3.88
C ASP A 23 4.46 -0.33 -5.18
N ARG A 24 3.77 -0.48 -6.32
CA ARG A 24 4.37 -0.20 -7.63
C ARG A 24 4.83 1.25 -7.76
N ILE A 25 4.05 2.21 -7.27
CA ILE A 25 4.36 3.63 -7.38
C ILE A 25 5.59 3.99 -6.50
N ALA A 26 5.63 3.53 -5.26
CA ALA A 26 6.78 3.72 -4.38
C ALA A 26 8.05 3.08 -4.98
N TYR A 27 7.93 1.89 -5.59
CA TYR A 27 9.05 1.25 -6.27
C TYR A 27 9.55 2.02 -7.51
N VAL A 28 8.69 2.71 -8.26
CA VAL A 28 9.14 3.54 -9.39
C VAL A 28 10.03 4.68 -8.89
N LYS A 29 9.57 5.47 -7.91
CA LYS A 29 10.39 6.54 -7.29
C LYS A 29 11.71 5.97 -6.74
N ARG A 30 11.65 4.87 -5.98
CA ARG A 30 12.85 4.20 -5.44
C ARG A 30 13.81 3.77 -6.54
N ASN A 31 13.32 3.13 -7.61
CA ASN A 31 14.17 2.64 -8.68
C ASN A 31 14.90 3.76 -9.38
N ILE A 32 14.22 4.87 -9.67
CA ILE A 32 14.84 6.02 -10.31
C ILE A 32 15.88 6.66 -9.37
N LEU A 33 15.58 6.88 -8.10
CA LEU A 33 16.53 7.39 -7.12
C LEU A 33 17.74 6.47 -6.95
N THR A 34 17.52 5.16 -6.91
CA THR A 34 18.60 4.17 -6.78
C THR A 34 19.45 4.07 -8.05
N SER A 35 18.86 4.23 -9.24
CA SER A 35 19.61 4.20 -10.52
C SER A 35 20.49 5.42 -10.70
N THR A 36 20.02 6.59 -10.25
CA THR A 36 20.80 7.85 -10.30
C THR A 36 21.83 7.96 -9.18
N TYR A 37 21.68 7.20 -8.09
CA TYR A 37 22.63 7.19 -6.98
C TYR A 37 24.00 6.65 -7.41
N THR A 38 25.08 7.36 -7.08
CA THR A 38 26.47 6.93 -7.24
C THR A 38 26.93 6.22 -5.98
N PRO A 39 27.18 4.89 -6.00
CA PRO A 39 27.59 4.15 -4.82
C PRO A 39 28.89 4.70 -4.21
N HIS A 40 28.91 4.72 -2.87
CA HIS A 40 30.07 5.11 -2.08
C HIS A 40 30.58 3.91 -1.26
N PRO A 41 31.90 3.79 -0.97
CA PRO A 41 32.43 2.70 -0.13
C PRO A 41 31.75 2.54 1.23
N LEU A 42 31.30 3.65 1.82
CA LEU A 42 30.60 3.65 3.12
C LEU A 42 29.11 3.30 3.02
N LEU A 43 28.46 3.49 1.86
CA LEU A 43 27.04 3.26 1.67
C LEU A 43 26.77 2.49 0.38
N SER A 44 26.39 1.23 0.51
CA SER A 44 26.09 0.38 -0.64
C SER A 44 24.81 0.85 -1.35
N ARG A 45 24.70 0.56 -2.67
CA ARG A 45 23.46 0.81 -3.41
C ARG A 45 22.25 0.09 -2.80
N GLN A 46 22.47 -1.09 -2.21
CA GLN A 46 21.42 -1.86 -1.56
C GLN A 46 20.92 -1.17 -0.28
N ASP A 47 21.82 -0.67 0.57
CA ASP A 47 21.43 0.03 1.80
C ASP A 47 20.78 1.37 1.46
N PHE A 48 21.28 2.10 0.47
CA PHE A 48 20.62 3.31 -0.03
C PHE A 48 19.20 3.01 -0.55
N SER A 49 19.02 1.93 -1.34
CA SER A 49 17.71 1.53 -1.83
C SER A 49 16.71 1.18 -0.73
N ARG A 50 17.19 0.58 0.38
CA ARG A 50 16.37 0.32 1.58
C ARG A 50 15.98 1.61 2.27
N LEU A 51 16.92 2.53 2.45
CA LEU A 51 16.68 3.85 3.03
C LEU A 51 15.61 4.62 2.26
N VAL A 52 15.73 4.65 0.92
CA VAL A 52 14.75 5.29 0.04
C VAL A 52 13.38 4.65 0.16
N LEU A 53 13.31 3.32 0.20
CA LEU A 53 12.03 2.62 0.34
C LEU A 53 11.36 2.92 1.69
N ASP A 54 12.13 2.87 2.79
CA ASP A 54 11.63 3.21 4.12
C ASP A 54 11.11 4.66 4.16
N TYR A 55 11.86 5.60 3.58
CA TYR A 55 11.43 6.99 3.49
C TYR A 55 10.14 7.15 2.69
N LEU A 56 10.02 6.53 1.52
CA LEU A 56 8.82 6.64 0.68
C LEU A 56 7.58 5.97 1.31
N VAL A 57 7.78 4.91 2.10
CA VAL A 57 6.67 4.16 2.73
C VAL A 57 6.27 4.74 4.08
N PHE A 58 7.23 5.13 4.90
CA PHE A 58 6.99 5.59 6.26
C PHE A 58 7.14 7.10 6.42
N ALA A 59 7.62 7.80 5.39
CA ALA A 59 8.09 9.18 5.46
C ALA A 59 9.22 9.39 6.49
N ASN A 60 9.88 8.30 6.86
CA ASN A 60 10.94 8.26 7.85
C ASN A 60 12.02 7.29 7.38
N GLY A 61 13.25 7.76 7.29
CA GLY A 61 14.41 6.94 6.99
C GLY A 61 15.45 7.06 8.08
N TYR A 62 16.10 5.95 8.43
CA TYR A 62 17.13 5.95 9.46
C TYR A 62 18.40 5.33 8.94
N LEU A 63 19.52 6.01 9.21
CA LEU A 63 20.86 5.57 8.84
C LEU A 63 21.75 5.54 10.07
N GLU A 64 22.49 4.44 10.26
CA GLU A 64 23.38 4.24 11.38
C GLU A 64 24.85 4.25 10.95
N LYS A 65 25.70 4.99 11.67
CA LYS A 65 27.17 4.94 11.59
C LYS A 65 27.67 3.69 12.31
N ARG A 66 28.26 2.76 11.59
CA ARG A 66 29.00 1.65 12.19
C ARG A 66 30.46 2.03 12.35
N LEU A 67 30.89 2.17 13.61
CA LEU A 67 32.23 2.61 13.97
C LEU A 67 33.11 1.42 14.32
N SER A 68 34.43 1.57 14.11
CA SER A 68 35.42 0.67 14.64
C SER A 68 35.59 0.89 16.14
N VAL A 69 36.33 0.01 16.82
CA VAL A 69 36.69 0.17 18.23
C VAL A 69 37.49 1.46 18.49
N THR A 70 38.17 1.96 17.45
CA THR A 70 38.95 3.22 17.50
C THR A 70 38.12 4.45 17.14
N GLY A 71 36.79 4.31 16.91
CA GLY A 71 35.89 5.41 16.55
C GLY A 71 35.89 5.77 15.05
N GLN A 72 36.63 5.03 14.22
CA GLN A 72 36.66 5.29 12.80
C GLN A 72 35.38 4.77 12.11
N LEU A 73 34.78 5.57 11.21
CA LEU A 73 33.60 5.19 10.43
C LEU A 73 33.95 4.06 9.44
N LEU A 74 33.31 2.90 9.59
CA LEU A 74 33.52 1.73 8.75
C LEU A 74 32.48 1.65 7.63
N LYS A 75 31.23 1.87 7.96
CA LYS A 75 30.12 1.84 6.99
C LYS A 75 28.86 2.48 7.56
N LEU A 76 27.92 2.77 6.66
CA LEU A 76 26.58 3.21 6.97
C LEU A 76 25.61 2.05 6.73
N VAL A 77 24.67 1.87 7.62
CA VAL A 77 23.67 0.81 7.53
C VAL A 77 22.28 1.39 7.74
N THR A 78 21.36 1.06 6.85
CA THR A 78 19.95 1.46 7.00
C THR A 78 19.31 0.69 8.15
N SER A 79 18.80 1.41 9.15
CA SER A 79 17.98 0.82 10.19
C SER A 79 16.51 0.84 9.76
N PRO A 80 15.80 -0.30 9.73
CA PRO A 80 14.42 -0.36 9.26
C PRO A 80 13.49 0.57 10.05
N ALA A 81 12.81 1.49 9.37
CA ALA A 81 11.92 2.48 9.98
C ALA A 81 10.80 1.84 10.79
N LYS A 82 10.31 0.67 10.37
CA LYS A 82 9.28 -0.08 11.11
C LYS A 82 9.70 -0.46 12.54
N TYR A 83 10.99 -0.57 12.82
CA TYR A 83 11.53 -0.96 14.12
C TYR A 83 12.27 0.19 14.83
N THR A 84 12.63 1.25 14.13
CA THR A 84 13.33 2.39 14.72
C THR A 84 12.35 3.34 15.39
N ARG A 85 12.70 3.81 16.59
CA ARG A 85 11.88 4.71 17.40
C ARG A 85 12.73 5.87 17.87
N ARG A 86 12.16 7.08 17.87
CA ARG A 86 12.76 8.25 18.50
C ARG A 86 12.56 8.15 20.01
N GLY A 87 13.59 8.49 20.79
CA GLY A 87 13.51 8.61 22.24
C GLY A 87 12.77 9.87 22.68
N VAL A 88 12.60 10.02 24.00
CA VAL A 88 12.03 11.23 24.60
C VAL A 88 12.99 12.39 24.50
N GLU A 89 14.28 12.10 24.67
CA GLU A 89 15.37 13.07 24.53
C GLU A 89 15.70 13.27 23.04
N GLU A 90 16.16 14.46 22.70
CA GLU A 90 16.57 14.80 21.35
C GLU A 90 17.78 13.94 20.93
N ASP A 91 17.83 13.54 19.66
CA ASP A 91 18.87 12.69 19.06
C ASP A 91 19.08 11.31 19.68
N VAL A 92 18.15 10.87 20.53
CA VAL A 92 18.13 9.50 21.05
C VAL A 92 17.23 8.61 20.19
N TYR A 93 17.81 7.51 19.72
CA TYR A 93 17.09 6.54 18.88
C TYR A 93 17.23 5.13 19.43
N TRP A 94 16.19 4.33 19.19
CA TRP A 94 16.09 2.97 19.67
C TRP A 94 15.71 2.02 18.53
N TYR A 95 16.32 0.88 18.45
CA TYR A 95 15.90 -0.23 17.62
C TYR A 95 15.05 -1.20 18.45
N VAL A 96 13.78 -1.35 18.10
CA VAL A 96 12.78 -2.10 18.86
C VAL A 96 12.15 -3.12 17.93
N SER A 97 12.86 -4.21 17.64
CA SER A 97 12.31 -5.36 16.92
C SER A 97 11.47 -6.24 17.85
N ASP A 98 11.87 -6.29 19.13
CA ASP A 98 11.20 -6.92 20.24
C ASP A 98 11.13 -5.94 21.41
N TYR A 99 9.98 -5.85 22.06
CA TYR A 99 9.80 -4.94 23.22
C TYR A 99 10.55 -5.40 24.48
N THR A 100 10.99 -6.64 24.53
CA THR A 100 11.74 -7.18 25.66
C THR A 100 13.22 -6.80 25.63
N HIS A 101 13.78 -6.58 24.46
CA HIS A 101 15.20 -6.27 24.26
C HIS A 101 15.38 -5.08 23.30
N PRO A 102 14.98 -3.87 23.69
CA PRO A 102 15.23 -2.69 22.89
C PRO A 102 16.73 -2.37 22.90
N HIS A 103 17.28 -1.99 21.74
CA HIS A 103 18.67 -1.57 21.61
C HIS A 103 18.71 -0.06 21.36
N GLN A 104 19.44 0.68 22.21
CA GLN A 104 19.69 2.09 22.02
C GLN A 104 20.90 2.29 21.10
N PHE A 105 20.76 3.14 20.10
CA PHE A 105 21.88 3.56 19.28
C PHE A 105 22.84 4.43 20.09
N ALA A 106 24.13 4.35 19.78
CA ALA A 106 25.11 5.24 20.40
C ALA A 106 24.79 6.71 20.07
N PRO A 107 25.02 7.65 20.99
CA PRO A 107 24.76 9.07 20.73
C PRO A 107 25.45 9.55 19.44
N GLY A 108 24.72 10.27 18.61
CA GLY A 108 25.20 10.81 17.31
C GLY A 108 25.48 9.77 16.23
N SER A 109 25.21 8.47 16.49
CA SER A 109 25.43 7.41 15.50
C SER A 109 24.25 7.16 14.57
N ALA A 110 23.06 7.68 14.87
CA ALA A 110 21.87 7.51 14.05
C ALA A 110 21.40 8.85 13.48
N CYS A 111 21.09 8.86 12.19
CA CYS A 111 20.46 9.97 11.49
C CYS A 111 19.02 9.63 11.21
N HIS A 112 18.12 10.57 11.41
CA HIS A 112 16.70 10.47 11.08
C HIS A 112 16.35 11.46 9.98
N LEU A 113 16.09 10.96 8.81
CA LEU A 113 15.54 11.70 7.69
C LEU A 113 14.02 11.57 7.70
N LEU A 114 13.30 12.68 7.78
CA LEU A 114 11.84 12.68 7.86
C LEU A 114 11.22 13.61 6.81
N GLU A 115 10.02 13.27 6.35
CA GLU A 115 9.17 14.19 5.59
C GLU A 115 8.39 15.05 6.57
N PRO A 116 8.59 16.41 6.58
CA PRO A 116 7.94 17.26 7.56
C PRO A 116 6.43 17.30 7.37
N ASP A 117 5.70 17.34 8.49
CA ASP A 117 4.25 17.50 8.52
C ASP A 117 3.86 18.58 9.50
N ILE A 118 2.82 19.37 9.15
CA ILE A 118 2.36 20.49 9.98
C ILE A 118 1.64 20.07 11.26
N ASN A 119 1.23 18.81 11.36
CA ASN A 119 0.45 18.30 12.49
C ASN A 119 1.33 17.57 13.52
N GLN A 120 2.58 17.28 13.18
CA GLN A 120 3.52 16.62 14.09
C GLN A 120 4.98 16.88 13.71
N GLU A 121 5.86 16.87 14.72
CA GLU A 121 7.28 17.17 14.59
C GLU A 121 8.19 15.94 14.81
N LEU A 122 7.64 14.87 15.40
CA LEU A 122 8.44 13.72 15.82
C LEU A 122 8.72 12.72 14.71
N TYR A 123 7.78 12.54 13.80
CA TYR A 123 7.87 11.62 12.67
C TYR A 123 7.33 12.27 11.42
N GLY A 124 7.89 11.88 10.27
CA GLY A 124 7.34 12.25 8.98
C GLY A 124 6.00 11.58 8.70
N MET A 125 5.17 12.22 7.87
CA MET A 125 3.87 11.73 7.44
C MET A 125 3.91 11.36 5.95
N PRO A 126 3.58 10.10 5.58
CA PRO A 126 3.58 9.69 4.17
C PRO A 126 2.55 10.45 3.33
N GLU A 127 2.97 10.95 2.16
CA GLU A 127 2.11 11.70 1.23
C GLU A 127 0.86 10.92 0.79
N TYR A 128 0.98 9.62 0.60
CA TYR A 128 -0.11 8.76 0.12
C TYR A 128 -1.26 8.56 1.12
N LEU A 129 -1.12 9.01 2.37
CA LEU A 129 -2.21 8.92 3.35
C LEU A 129 -3.47 9.66 2.91
N SER A 130 -3.34 10.71 2.10
CA SER A 130 -4.47 11.43 1.50
C SER A 130 -5.32 10.52 0.60
N ALA A 131 -4.74 9.54 -0.07
CA ALA A 131 -5.41 8.60 -0.95
C ALA A 131 -5.70 7.23 -0.30
N LEU A 132 -5.62 7.12 1.02
CA LEU A 132 -5.80 5.84 1.72
C LEU A 132 -7.19 5.23 1.47
N ASN A 133 -8.23 6.06 1.45
CA ASN A 133 -9.58 5.60 1.16
C ASN A 133 -9.71 5.06 -0.28
N SER A 134 -9.08 5.72 -1.25
CA SER A 134 -9.01 5.24 -2.63
C SER A 134 -8.25 3.91 -2.72
N ALA A 135 -7.17 3.75 -1.94
CA ALA A 135 -6.43 2.50 -1.86
C ALA A 135 -7.27 1.33 -1.33
N TRP A 136 -8.03 1.53 -0.26
CA TRP A 136 -8.95 0.52 0.30
C TRP A 136 -10.12 0.22 -0.64
N LEU A 137 -10.64 1.23 -1.32
CA LEU A 137 -11.69 1.03 -2.33
C LEU A 137 -11.17 0.19 -3.50
N ASN A 138 -9.92 0.40 -3.94
CA ASN A 138 -9.28 -0.43 -4.97
C ASN A 138 -9.14 -1.90 -4.53
N GLU A 139 -8.74 -2.15 -3.28
CA GLU A 139 -8.70 -3.50 -2.72
C GLU A 139 -10.09 -4.14 -2.75
N SER A 140 -11.10 -3.44 -2.24
CA SER A 140 -12.49 -3.89 -2.23
C SER A 140 -13.01 -4.16 -3.64
N ALA A 141 -12.74 -3.27 -4.60
CA ALA A 141 -13.10 -3.42 -6.02
C ALA A 141 -12.36 -4.58 -6.71
N THR A 142 -11.24 -5.04 -6.14
CA THR A 142 -10.52 -6.21 -6.63
C THR A 142 -11.01 -7.51 -5.97
N LEU A 143 -11.35 -7.45 -4.68
CA LEU A 143 -11.84 -8.59 -3.93
C LEU A 143 -13.27 -8.98 -4.28
N TYR A 144 -14.13 -8.00 -4.59
CA TYR A 144 -15.53 -8.25 -4.94
C TYR A 144 -15.68 -9.16 -6.17
N PRO A 145 -15.11 -8.85 -7.35
CA PRO A 145 -15.17 -9.74 -8.51
C PRO A 145 -14.59 -11.12 -8.23
N ARG A 146 -13.47 -11.18 -7.48
CA ARG A 146 -12.86 -12.47 -7.11
C ARG A 146 -13.83 -13.33 -6.30
N LYS A 147 -14.50 -12.76 -5.30
CA LYS A 147 -15.50 -13.46 -4.48
C LYS A 147 -16.72 -13.83 -5.32
N TYR A 148 -17.17 -12.94 -6.22
CA TYR A 148 -18.28 -13.17 -7.12
C TYR A 148 -18.02 -14.40 -8.01
N TYR A 149 -16.85 -14.48 -8.66
CA TYR A 149 -16.49 -15.65 -9.47
C TYR A 149 -16.27 -16.92 -8.64
N GLN A 150 -15.72 -16.82 -7.43
CA GLN A 150 -15.59 -17.97 -6.53
C GLN A 150 -16.93 -18.54 -6.11
N ASN A 151 -17.98 -17.73 -6.09
CA ASN A 151 -19.35 -18.16 -5.77
C ASN A 151 -20.17 -18.58 -7.00
N GLY A 152 -19.54 -18.86 -8.13
CA GLY A 152 -20.22 -19.30 -9.35
C GLY A 152 -20.85 -18.18 -10.16
N ALA A 153 -20.28 -16.98 -10.09
CA ALA A 153 -20.69 -15.78 -10.87
C ALA A 153 -22.13 -15.32 -10.62
N HIS A 154 -22.60 -15.42 -9.35
CA HIS A 154 -23.88 -14.84 -8.94
C HIS A 154 -23.79 -14.23 -7.53
N ALA A 155 -24.53 -13.16 -7.32
CA ALA A 155 -24.56 -12.43 -6.04
C ALA A 155 -25.38 -13.16 -4.95
N GLY A 156 -25.99 -14.28 -5.29
CA GLY A 156 -26.92 -15.01 -4.45
C GLY A 156 -28.34 -14.97 -4.99
N TYR A 157 -29.22 -15.67 -4.37
CA TYR A 157 -30.62 -15.70 -4.72
C TYR A 157 -31.51 -15.79 -3.46
N ILE A 158 -32.75 -15.40 -3.63
CA ILE A 158 -33.81 -15.65 -2.66
C ILE A 158 -34.58 -16.87 -3.14
N MET A 159 -34.55 -17.95 -2.38
CA MET A 159 -35.43 -19.06 -2.60
C MET A 159 -36.72 -18.84 -1.80
N TYR A 160 -37.82 -18.63 -2.52
CA TYR A 160 -39.15 -18.46 -1.93
C TYR A 160 -39.94 -19.71 -2.15
N VAL A 161 -40.31 -20.38 -1.03
CA VAL A 161 -41.09 -21.62 -1.05
C VAL A 161 -42.47 -21.33 -0.49
N THR A 162 -43.48 -21.52 -1.30
CA THR A 162 -44.92 -21.29 -0.95
C THR A 162 -45.71 -22.58 -0.72
N ASP A 163 -45.10 -23.73 -1.00
CA ASP A 163 -45.75 -25.00 -0.81
C ASP A 163 -45.81 -25.38 0.67
N ALA A 164 -46.92 -26.01 1.09
CA ALA A 164 -47.05 -26.51 2.44
C ALA A 164 -46.12 -27.72 2.58
N ALA A 165 -44.90 -27.49 3.11
CA ALA A 165 -44.02 -28.61 3.47
C ALA A 165 -44.74 -29.54 4.45
N GLN A 166 -44.86 -30.79 4.09
CA GLN A 166 -45.57 -31.79 4.92
C GLN A 166 -44.86 -32.07 6.25
N TYR A 167 -43.55 -31.76 6.31
CA TYR A 167 -42.73 -31.92 7.53
C TYR A 167 -41.80 -30.76 7.74
N SER A 168 -41.76 -30.22 8.95
CA SER A 168 -40.84 -29.15 9.36
C SER A 168 -39.34 -29.54 9.21
N THR A 169 -39.06 -30.86 9.27
CA THR A 169 -37.74 -31.44 9.06
C THR A 169 -37.17 -31.18 7.65
N ASP A 170 -38.05 -31.19 6.61
CA ASP A 170 -37.62 -30.99 5.22
C ASP A 170 -37.23 -29.54 4.97
N VAL A 171 -37.97 -28.61 5.57
CA VAL A 171 -37.64 -27.16 5.49
C VAL A 171 -36.32 -26.88 6.18
N GLU A 172 -36.05 -27.49 7.31
CA GLU A 172 -34.77 -27.35 8.00
C GLU A 172 -33.61 -28.02 7.26
N ALA A 173 -33.85 -29.17 6.61
CA ALA A 173 -32.85 -29.82 5.77
C ALA A 173 -32.45 -28.95 4.57
N ILE A 174 -33.42 -28.36 3.87
CA ILE A 174 -33.18 -27.42 2.78
C ILE A 174 -32.44 -26.17 3.26
N ARG A 175 -32.83 -25.59 4.39
CA ARG A 175 -32.17 -24.44 5.01
C ARG A 175 -30.73 -24.73 5.39
N LYS A 176 -30.47 -25.92 5.98
CA LYS A 176 -29.10 -26.38 6.29
C LYS A 176 -28.28 -26.64 5.04
N ALA A 177 -28.85 -27.26 4.00
CA ALA A 177 -28.17 -27.47 2.73
C ALA A 177 -27.79 -26.16 2.06
N MET A 178 -28.69 -25.18 2.07
CA MET A 178 -28.39 -23.82 1.57
C MET A 178 -27.36 -23.07 2.42
N ALA A 179 -27.40 -23.26 3.74
CA ALA A 179 -26.40 -22.69 4.64
C ALA A 179 -25.01 -23.31 4.44
N ASN A 180 -24.95 -24.61 4.15
CA ASN A 180 -23.72 -25.36 3.93
C ASN A 180 -23.16 -25.19 2.50
N SER A 181 -24.00 -24.83 1.53
CA SER A 181 -23.56 -24.51 0.16
C SER A 181 -22.78 -23.19 0.05
N LYS A 182 -22.57 -22.49 1.17
CA LYS A 182 -21.78 -21.26 1.22
C LYS A 182 -20.30 -21.57 1.00
N GLY A 183 -19.78 -21.25 -0.19
CA GLY A 183 -18.36 -21.08 -0.41
C GLY A 183 -17.82 -19.92 0.42
N MET A 184 -16.49 -19.71 0.44
CA MET A 184 -15.80 -18.68 1.23
C MET A 184 -16.16 -17.22 0.89
N GLY A 185 -17.31 -16.94 0.25
CA GLY A 185 -17.79 -15.61 -0.12
C GLY A 185 -18.82 -15.05 0.85
N ASN A 186 -18.87 -13.72 1.01
CA ASN A 186 -19.81 -13.02 1.90
C ASN A 186 -21.23 -12.88 1.34
N PHE A 187 -21.53 -13.47 0.18
CA PHE A 187 -22.88 -13.43 -0.41
C PHE A 187 -23.79 -14.43 0.28
N LYS A 188 -24.95 -13.98 0.70
CA LYS A 188 -25.93 -14.80 1.45
C LYS A 188 -27.08 -15.14 0.56
N ASN A 189 -27.41 -16.43 0.46
CA ASN A 189 -28.68 -16.87 -0.05
C ASN A 189 -29.74 -16.69 1.03
N ILE A 190 -30.91 -16.18 0.67
CA ILE A 190 -32.03 -15.99 1.58
C ILE A 190 -33.03 -17.10 1.30
N PHE A 191 -33.44 -17.80 2.34
CA PHE A 191 -34.49 -18.80 2.29
C PHE A 191 -35.74 -18.26 2.98
N LEU A 192 -36.86 -18.25 2.25
CA LEU A 192 -38.15 -17.83 2.75
C LEU A 192 -39.14 -19.02 2.57
N HIS A 193 -39.76 -19.42 3.66
CA HIS A 193 -40.85 -20.43 3.66
C HIS A 193 -42.16 -19.77 4.11
N ALA A 194 -43.15 -19.80 3.25
CA ALA A 194 -44.50 -19.30 3.52
C ALA A 194 -45.51 -20.44 3.40
N PRO A 195 -45.90 -21.11 4.49
CA PRO A 195 -46.89 -22.15 4.47
C PRO A 195 -48.25 -21.59 4.04
N ASN A 196 -48.99 -22.32 3.21
CA ASN A 196 -50.29 -21.95 2.60
C ASN A 196 -50.22 -21.05 1.36
N GLY A 197 -49.15 -21.14 0.59
CA GLY A 197 -49.01 -20.41 -0.71
C GLY A 197 -49.72 -21.14 -1.86
N LYS A 198 -49.78 -20.48 -3.01
CA LYS A 198 -50.38 -20.94 -4.28
C LYS A 198 -49.49 -21.95 -5.02
N PRO A 199 -50.03 -22.63 -6.07
CA PRO A 199 -49.44 -23.86 -6.66
C PRO A 199 -48.04 -23.71 -7.34
N ASP A 200 -47.48 -22.53 -7.50
CA ASP A 200 -46.11 -22.34 -8.03
C ASP A 200 -45.02 -22.44 -6.93
N GLY A 201 -45.07 -23.47 -6.13
CA GLY A 201 -44.45 -23.77 -4.86
C GLY A 201 -43.01 -23.32 -4.61
N ILE A 202 -42.16 -23.17 -5.58
CA ILE A 202 -40.76 -22.73 -5.39
C ILE A 202 -40.41 -21.65 -6.44
N LYS A 203 -40.00 -20.47 -5.95
CA LYS A 203 -39.55 -19.39 -6.79
C LYS A 203 -38.14 -18.95 -6.42
N ILE A 204 -37.25 -18.98 -7.38
CA ILE A 204 -35.89 -18.49 -7.19
C ILE A 204 -35.85 -17.07 -7.77
N ILE A 205 -35.57 -16.10 -6.91
CA ILE A 205 -35.42 -14.70 -7.29
C ILE A 205 -33.95 -14.40 -7.20
N PRO A 206 -33.23 -14.21 -8.33
CA PRO A 206 -31.85 -13.78 -8.29
C PRO A 206 -31.76 -12.39 -7.65
N LEU A 207 -30.82 -12.20 -6.75
CA LEU A 207 -30.44 -10.85 -6.31
C LEU A 207 -29.81 -10.18 -7.52
N SER A 208 -30.46 -9.11 -8.01
CA SER A 208 -30.03 -8.40 -9.21
C SER A 208 -28.57 -8.02 -9.10
N GLU A 209 -27.82 -8.18 -10.18
CA GLU A 209 -26.45 -7.70 -10.32
C GLU A 209 -26.51 -6.17 -10.32
N VAL A 210 -26.27 -5.57 -9.15
CA VAL A 210 -26.39 -4.11 -8.93
C VAL A 210 -25.22 -3.35 -9.58
N ALA A 211 -24.17 -4.02 -9.99
CA ALA A 211 -23.04 -3.39 -10.63
C ALA A 211 -22.68 -4.11 -11.93
N THR A 212 -22.79 -3.39 -13.02
CA THR A 212 -22.29 -3.84 -14.32
C THR A 212 -20.76 -3.96 -14.26
N LYS A 213 -20.19 -4.85 -15.06
CA LYS A 213 -18.72 -4.99 -15.17
C LYS A 213 -18.05 -3.65 -15.44
N ASP A 214 -18.70 -2.78 -16.16
CA ASP A 214 -18.21 -1.45 -16.55
C ASP A 214 -18.03 -0.51 -15.34
N ASP A 215 -18.90 -0.58 -14.34
CA ASP A 215 -18.81 0.25 -13.14
C ASP A 215 -17.55 -0.09 -12.32
N PHE A 216 -17.22 -1.37 -12.18
CA PHE A 216 -15.99 -1.77 -11.50
C PHE A 216 -14.72 -1.37 -12.25
N PHE A 217 -14.75 -1.42 -13.59
CA PHE A 217 -13.64 -0.95 -14.40
C PHE A 217 -13.44 0.56 -14.26
N ASN A 218 -14.52 1.32 -14.29
CA ASN A 218 -14.48 2.77 -14.13
C ASN A 218 -13.97 3.17 -12.73
N ILE A 219 -14.46 2.51 -11.68
CA ILE A 219 -13.99 2.71 -10.30
C ILE A 219 -12.49 2.46 -10.21
N LYS A 220 -11.98 1.35 -10.76
CA LYS A 220 -10.54 1.05 -10.74
C LYS A 220 -9.70 2.08 -11.48
N LYS A 221 -10.19 2.63 -12.60
CA LYS A 221 -9.48 3.67 -13.35
C LYS A 221 -9.36 4.97 -12.56
N VAL A 222 -10.47 5.41 -11.95
CA VAL A 222 -10.49 6.62 -11.13
C VAL A 222 -9.54 6.46 -9.93
N ILE A 223 -9.65 5.34 -9.23
CA ILE A 223 -8.80 5.06 -8.08
C ILE A 223 -7.31 5.00 -8.46
N ALA A 224 -6.98 4.40 -9.61
CA ALA A 224 -5.60 4.35 -10.08
C ALA A 224 -5.04 5.76 -10.35
N ALA A 225 -5.85 6.66 -10.89
CA ALA A 225 -5.48 8.06 -11.07
C ALA A 225 -5.27 8.76 -9.72
N ASP A 226 -6.21 8.63 -8.78
CA ASP A 226 -6.10 9.21 -7.42
C ASP A 226 -4.81 8.80 -6.72
N LEU A 227 -4.44 7.50 -6.83
CA LEU A 227 -3.24 6.98 -6.21
C LEU A 227 -1.96 7.52 -6.87
N LEU A 228 -1.96 7.67 -8.19
CA LEU A 228 -0.84 8.28 -8.91
C LEU A 228 -0.66 9.75 -8.56
N ASP A 229 -1.77 10.48 -8.47
CA ASP A 229 -1.79 11.89 -8.09
C ASP A 229 -1.28 12.07 -6.64
N ALA A 230 -1.71 11.21 -5.71
CA ALA A 230 -1.23 11.24 -4.34
C ALA A 230 0.28 10.98 -4.22
N HIS A 231 0.85 10.16 -5.09
CA HIS A 231 2.28 9.93 -5.19
C HIS A 231 3.00 10.89 -6.15
N ARG A 232 2.27 11.77 -6.83
CA ARG A 232 2.79 12.71 -7.84
C ARG A 232 3.61 12.04 -8.94
N VAL A 233 3.24 10.81 -9.32
CA VAL A 233 3.92 10.06 -10.38
C VAL A 233 3.08 10.07 -11.64
N PRO A 234 3.59 10.60 -12.75
CA PRO A 234 2.88 10.60 -14.02
C PRO A 234 2.58 9.19 -14.50
N PHE A 235 1.36 8.97 -14.99
CA PHE A 235 0.90 7.66 -15.48
C PHE A 235 1.81 7.07 -16.57
N GLN A 236 2.38 7.91 -17.43
CA GLN A 236 3.27 7.52 -18.51
C GLN A 236 4.53 6.79 -18.01
N LEU A 237 5.02 7.15 -16.80
CA LEU A 237 6.20 6.53 -16.19
C LEU A 237 5.90 5.16 -15.57
N MET A 238 4.62 4.79 -15.44
CA MET A 238 4.19 3.46 -14.99
C MET A 238 4.11 2.42 -16.11
N GLY A 239 4.36 2.81 -17.37
CA GLY A 239 4.28 1.94 -18.54
C GLY A 239 2.85 1.59 -18.96
N GLY A 240 1.84 2.29 -18.44
CA GLY A 240 0.44 2.12 -18.83
C GLY A 240 0.07 3.01 -20.03
N LYS A 241 -0.96 2.60 -20.79
CA LYS A 241 -1.56 3.46 -21.81
C LYS A 241 -2.81 4.11 -21.23
N PRO A 242 -2.93 5.45 -21.21
CA PRO A 242 -4.20 6.10 -20.94
C PRO A 242 -5.16 5.79 -22.09
N GLU A 243 -6.34 5.26 -21.79
CA GLU A 243 -7.31 4.84 -22.82
C GLU A 243 -7.89 5.98 -23.65
N ASN A 244 -7.82 7.22 -23.14
CA ASN A 244 -8.47 8.38 -23.76
C ASN A 244 -7.51 9.43 -24.34
N ILE A 245 -6.21 9.15 -24.37
CA ILE A 245 -5.23 10.08 -24.94
C ILE A 245 -4.75 9.48 -26.25
N GLY A 246 -5.07 10.11 -27.34
CA GLY A 246 -4.72 9.68 -28.70
C GLY A 246 -3.22 9.61 -29.00
N SER A 247 -2.39 10.11 -28.10
CA SER A 247 -0.94 9.88 -28.05
C SER A 247 -0.49 9.81 -26.60
N MET A 248 0.54 9.03 -26.29
CA MET A 248 1.16 9.01 -24.95
C MET A 248 1.77 10.36 -24.55
N GLY A 249 1.68 11.37 -25.39
CA GLY A 249 2.41 12.61 -25.24
C GLY A 249 3.92 12.39 -25.41
N ASP A 250 4.67 13.44 -25.21
CA ASP A 250 6.13 13.36 -25.18
C ASP A 250 6.59 12.86 -23.81
N ILE A 251 6.90 11.56 -23.72
CA ILE A 251 7.33 10.91 -22.46
C ILE A 251 8.56 11.60 -21.88
N GLU A 252 9.46 12.09 -22.75
CA GLU A 252 10.64 12.79 -22.28
C GLU A 252 10.29 14.11 -21.57
N LYS A 253 9.35 14.86 -22.11
CA LYS A 253 8.90 16.11 -21.47
C LYS A 253 8.25 15.83 -20.12
N VAL A 254 7.39 14.79 -20.06
CA VAL A 254 6.74 14.38 -18.81
C VAL A 254 7.78 13.93 -17.79
N ALA A 255 8.74 13.09 -18.19
CA ALA A 255 9.82 12.65 -17.33
C ALA A 255 10.68 13.83 -16.83
N ARG A 256 10.99 14.78 -17.69
CA ARG A 256 11.77 15.98 -17.33
C ARG A 256 11.06 16.85 -16.29
N VAL A 257 9.75 17.04 -16.42
CA VAL A 257 8.94 17.76 -15.43
C VAL A 257 8.91 17.02 -14.11
N PHE A 258 8.68 15.69 -14.14
CA PHE A 258 8.70 14.85 -12.96
C PHE A 258 10.05 14.87 -12.24
N VAL A 259 11.14 14.74 -12.98
CA VAL A 259 12.50 14.83 -12.41
C VAL A 259 12.72 16.17 -11.73
N ARG A 260 12.37 17.26 -12.40
CA ARG A 260 12.57 18.61 -11.86
C ARG A 260 11.76 18.87 -10.59
N ASN A 261 10.49 18.47 -10.58
CA ASN A 261 9.58 18.85 -9.50
C ASN A 261 9.62 17.88 -8.32
N GLU A 262 9.85 16.60 -8.57
CA GLU A 262 9.76 15.55 -7.54
C GLU A 262 11.11 14.93 -7.21
N LEU A 263 11.84 14.43 -8.23
CA LEU A 263 13.07 13.70 -7.97
C LEU A 263 14.20 14.58 -7.46
N THR A 264 14.38 15.77 -8.05
CA THR A 264 15.43 16.68 -7.59
C THR A 264 15.21 17.07 -6.13
N THR A 265 13.96 17.35 -5.74
CA THR A 265 13.61 17.67 -4.35
C THR A 265 13.92 16.51 -3.41
N LEU A 266 13.58 15.28 -3.81
CA LEU A 266 13.92 14.09 -3.03
C LEU A 266 15.43 13.87 -2.96
N GLN A 267 16.15 14.07 -4.05
CA GLN A 267 17.62 13.95 -4.06
C GLN A 267 18.27 14.94 -3.10
N GLU A 268 17.83 16.21 -3.10
CA GLU A 268 18.33 17.21 -2.17
C GLU A 268 18.04 16.80 -0.71
N ARG A 269 16.88 16.27 -0.43
CA ARG A 269 16.52 15.72 0.90
C ARG A 269 17.49 14.62 1.35
N PHE A 270 17.83 13.69 0.47
CA PHE A 270 18.81 12.65 0.82
C PHE A 270 20.22 13.19 0.98
N LYS A 271 20.58 14.28 0.30
CA LYS A 271 21.88 14.92 0.46
C LYS A 271 22.08 15.56 1.83
N GLU A 272 21.02 15.89 2.58
CA GLU A 272 21.12 16.37 3.96
C GLU A 272 21.91 15.38 4.86
N ILE A 273 21.97 14.11 4.48
CA ILE A 273 22.79 13.11 5.17
C ILE A 273 24.28 13.43 5.04
N ASN A 274 24.72 14.09 3.97
CA ASN A 274 26.11 14.51 3.81
C ASN A 274 26.51 15.54 4.88
N ASP A 275 25.60 16.43 5.25
CA ASP A 275 25.85 17.45 6.28
C ASP A 275 26.02 16.79 7.65
N TRP A 276 25.19 15.77 7.98
CA TRP A 276 25.34 14.98 9.18
C TRP A 276 26.65 14.17 9.23
N LEU A 277 27.15 13.76 8.05
CA LEU A 277 28.39 13.00 7.92
C LEU A 277 29.63 13.89 7.85
N GLU A 278 29.47 15.19 7.61
CA GLU A 278 30.54 16.14 7.27
C GLU A 278 31.39 15.66 6.07
N MET A 279 30.78 14.86 5.20
CA MET A 279 31.44 14.32 4.01
C MET A 279 30.41 13.97 2.92
N GLU A 280 30.82 14.05 1.66
CA GLU A 280 29.97 13.74 0.53
C GLU A 280 29.92 12.25 0.22
N VAL A 281 28.91 11.57 0.76
CA VAL A 281 28.66 10.14 0.55
C VAL A 281 27.51 9.93 -0.44
N ILE A 282 26.51 10.81 -0.44
CA ILE A 282 25.34 10.71 -1.32
C ILE A 282 25.50 11.66 -2.47
N ARG A 283 25.65 11.09 -3.66
CA ARG A 283 25.73 11.79 -4.95
C ARG A 283 24.76 11.17 -5.92
N PHE A 284 24.19 12.01 -6.77
CA PHE A 284 23.32 11.59 -7.84
C PHE A 284 23.90 12.01 -9.21
N LYS A 285 23.66 11.16 -10.20
CA LYS A 285 23.84 11.49 -11.62
C LYS A 285 22.55 12.09 -12.15
N ASP A 286 22.66 12.84 -13.22
CA ASP A 286 21.48 13.33 -13.93
C ASP A 286 20.66 12.12 -14.44
N TYR A 287 19.34 12.25 -14.29
CA TYR A 287 18.43 11.30 -14.91
C TYR A 287 18.25 11.67 -16.38
N SER A 288 18.83 10.89 -17.26
CA SER A 288 18.65 10.99 -18.71
C SER A 288 17.86 9.78 -19.22
N ILE A 289 16.87 10.04 -20.06
CA ILE A 289 16.31 9.01 -20.93
C ILE A 289 17.14 9.10 -22.21
N GLU A 290 18.10 8.20 -22.36
CA GLU A 290 18.84 8.08 -23.62
C GLU A 290 17.87 7.54 -24.67
N THR A 291 17.58 8.33 -25.67
CA THR A 291 16.99 7.88 -26.93
C THR A 291 18.14 7.41 -27.82
N ASP A 292 18.29 6.10 -28.00
CA ASP A 292 19.11 5.51 -29.07
C ASP A 292 18.62 5.94 -30.45
#